data_7d5bfd76bc72c2815ce44c12ff150473
#
_entry.id   7d5bfd76bc72c2815ce44c12ff150473
#
_cell.length_a   1.000
_cell.length_b   1.000
_cell.length_c   1.000
_cell.angle_alpha   90.00
_cell.angle_beta   90.00
_cell.angle_gamma   90.00
#
_symmetry.space_group_name_H-M   'P 1'
#
loop_
_entity.id
_entity.type
_entity.pdbx_description
1 polymer ?
#
loop_
_entity_poly.entity_id
_entity_poly.type
_entity_poly.pdbx_seq_one_letter_code
_entity_poly.pdbx_strand_id
1 'polypeptide(L)'
;VKRWFVGLASVLTALALIASGCGGSSKNSSSGGTTTTSGSSGGGAKGGVMLTVANAAPSGSPDPQVNYTLQEWQLLIITHDGLVGFKRASGKEGTKIVPDLAESIPKPTGGGKIWTFKLRPGIKFSDGSPLTGNDVKATFNRIFKIGDSPNAGSWYNVIQGADACLKTPKTCDLSGITVNGDSVTFHLTEADPEFLDKLSVPFAFILPASTPAHNLSIPPAGTGPYMWKTYAPTKQIVLVRNPHFKEWSAEAQPSGNPDQIVQKFGLTPEAQVTAVENNNADWMFDQPPADRLGELSTKYADRVHVNPLTATWYMAMNVNVPPFNNLKVRQAINFAADRNALVKIYGGPKLAQPTCQVLPPNFPGYVQYCPYTKNPSAKWSAPDLAKAKQLVDQSGTKGMTVKVNTTTNDVDKGLGLYFVSLLNQLGYKAQLQALSPAIQYPYIQNSKNKVQLAFSDWYQDYPAASDFLQILLGCGSFHPNSNASPNIAQFCNKAIQQQMDHAGQVGITNPDGANKIWAQVDHKMTDQAPWVAMFNPKYIDVLSSRVTGYQFSPQWYFLLAQASVK
;
A
#
# COMPACT_ATOMS: atom_id res chain seq x y z
N VAL A 1 -4.95 47.69 -23.72
CA VAL A 1 -4.40 48.83 -24.47
C VAL A 1 -2.91 48.87 -24.28
N LYS A 2 -2.24 48.84 -25.45
CA LYS A 2 -0.84 49.11 -25.78
C LYS A 2 0.22 48.02 -25.52
N ARG A 3 0.60 47.46 -26.67
CA ARG A 3 1.83 46.80 -27.07
C ARG A 3 3.03 47.74 -26.92
N TRP A 4 4.22 47.18 -26.72
CA TRP A 4 5.44 47.65 -27.41
C TRP A 4 6.41 46.48 -27.59
N PHE A 5 6.81 46.29 -28.84
CA PHE A 5 7.91 45.48 -29.38
C PHE A 5 9.20 46.29 -29.38
N VAL A 6 10.35 45.61 -29.39
CA VAL A 6 11.67 45.91 -30.04
C VAL A 6 12.68 45.01 -29.28
N GLY A 7 13.60 44.21 -29.80
CA GLY A 7 14.08 44.00 -31.15
C GLY A 7 15.46 43.33 -31.02
N LEU A 8 15.80 42.50 -31.99
CA LEU A 8 17.00 41.71 -32.25
C LEU A 8 18.36 42.30 -31.88
N ALA A 9 19.34 41.41 -31.53
CA ALA A 9 20.64 41.41 -32.24
C ALA A 9 21.39 40.10 -32.00
N SER A 10 21.71 39.43 -33.09
CA SER A 10 22.56 38.24 -33.27
C SER A 10 24.03 38.62 -33.25
N VAL A 11 24.91 37.76 -32.68
CA VAL A 11 26.32 37.67 -33.15
C VAL A 11 26.74 36.21 -33.12
N LEU A 12 27.01 35.68 -34.29
CA LEU A 12 27.78 34.46 -34.58
C LEU A 12 29.29 34.79 -34.45
N THR A 13 30.05 33.87 -33.91
CA THR A 13 31.40 33.61 -34.44
C THR A 13 31.85 32.19 -34.12
N ALA A 14 32.55 31.61 -35.09
CA ALA A 14 32.82 30.24 -35.37
C ALA A 14 34.23 29.77 -34.97
N LEU A 15 34.39 28.45 -35.01
CA LEU A 15 35.57 27.62 -35.33
C LEU A 15 36.80 27.63 -34.40
N ALA A 16 37.18 26.44 -33.92
CA ALA A 16 38.28 25.68 -34.55
C ALA A 16 38.46 24.28 -33.97
N LEU A 17 38.55 23.32 -34.87
CA LEU A 17 38.97 21.90 -34.73
C LEU A 17 40.46 21.81 -34.38
N ILE A 18 40.85 20.81 -33.58
CA ILE A 18 42.10 20.03 -33.86
C ILE A 18 41.86 18.58 -33.44
N ALA A 19 42.09 17.66 -34.36
CA ALA A 19 42.12 16.23 -34.23
C ALA A 19 43.58 15.76 -34.07
N SER A 20 43.79 14.61 -33.50
CA SER A 20 44.80 13.56 -33.72
C SER A 20 45.04 12.79 -32.41
N GLY A 21 45.20 11.51 -32.35
CA GLY A 21 45.29 10.42 -33.30
C GLY A 21 45.66 9.13 -32.57
N CYS A 22 45.22 8.01 -33.13
CA CYS A 22 45.76 6.63 -33.16
C CYS A 22 46.63 6.12 -31.98
N GLY A 23 46.40 4.94 -31.44
CA GLY A 23 46.37 3.64 -32.00
C GLY A 23 46.65 2.55 -30.95
N GLY A 24 46.24 1.31 -31.25
CA GLY A 24 46.86 0.12 -30.66
C GLY A 24 45.88 -0.97 -30.22
N SER A 25 45.56 -1.86 -31.15
CA SER A 25 44.94 -3.17 -30.90
C SER A 25 45.84 -4.12 -30.15
N SER A 26 45.30 -4.96 -29.27
CA SER A 26 45.62 -6.38 -29.26
C SER A 26 44.51 -7.21 -28.62
N LYS A 27 44.10 -8.21 -29.38
CA LYS A 27 43.24 -9.32 -28.98
C LYS A 27 43.98 -10.24 -28.01
N ASN A 28 43.27 -10.76 -27.00
CA ASN A 28 43.40 -12.17 -26.68
C ASN A 28 42.14 -12.69 -26.00
N SER A 29 41.65 -13.77 -26.52
CA SER A 29 40.59 -14.65 -26.07
C SER A 29 41.12 -15.57 -24.96
N SER A 30 40.30 -15.86 -23.93
CA SER A 30 40.02 -17.25 -23.52
C SER A 30 39.13 -17.35 -22.28
N SER A 31 38.17 -18.22 -22.40
CA SER A 31 37.60 -19.21 -21.46
C SER A 31 36.89 -18.76 -20.18
N GLY A 32 35.67 -19.22 -20.13
CA GLY A 32 34.65 -19.40 -19.13
C GLY A 32 35.07 -19.59 -17.67
N GLY A 33 34.24 -18.94 -16.86
CA GLY A 33 34.17 -19.18 -15.43
C GLY A 33 32.87 -18.60 -14.94
N THR A 34 31.89 -19.47 -14.70
CA THR A 34 30.64 -19.15 -14.04
C THR A 34 30.96 -18.81 -12.58
N THR A 35 31.02 -17.54 -12.26
CA THR A 35 31.11 -17.08 -10.87
C THR A 35 29.71 -16.67 -10.45
N THR A 36 29.10 -17.48 -9.61
CA THR A 36 27.97 -17.11 -8.76
C THR A 36 28.39 -15.96 -7.86
N THR A 37 27.98 -14.75 -8.20
CA THR A 37 28.11 -13.59 -7.33
C THR A 37 27.08 -13.70 -6.22
N SER A 38 27.48 -14.15 -5.06
CA SER A 38 26.84 -13.87 -3.79
C SER A 38 26.75 -12.35 -3.63
N GLY A 39 25.51 -11.83 -3.56
CA GLY A 39 25.26 -10.41 -3.35
C GLY A 39 25.85 -9.94 -2.03
N SER A 40 26.95 -9.22 -2.09
CA SER A 40 27.42 -8.40 -0.98
C SER A 40 26.41 -7.26 -0.82
N SER A 41 25.84 -7.11 0.37
CA SER A 41 25.16 -5.91 0.82
C SER A 41 26.16 -4.74 0.77
N GLY A 42 26.16 -4.00 -0.33
CA GLY A 42 26.99 -2.80 -0.48
C GLY A 42 26.51 -1.76 0.53
N GLY A 43 27.26 -1.57 1.61
CA GLY A 43 27.06 -0.46 2.53
C GLY A 43 27.23 0.85 1.76
N GLY A 44 26.14 1.58 1.53
CA GLY A 44 26.18 2.91 0.94
C GLY A 44 26.98 3.89 1.81
N ALA A 45 27.48 4.97 1.22
CA ALA A 45 28.18 6.02 1.98
C ALA A 45 27.23 6.57 3.06
N LYS A 46 27.69 6.58 4.31
CA LYS A 46 26.96 7.19 5.43
C LYS A 46 27.19 8.69 5.46
N GLY A 47 26.16 9.44 5.84
CA GLY A 47 26.22 10.89 6.01
C GLY A 47 25.30 11.66 5.06
N GLY A 48 25.32 12.99 5.20
CA GLY A 48 24.58 13.91 4.35
C GLY A 48 23.10 14.08 4.72
N VAL A 49 22.43 14.91 3.94
CA VAL A 49 21.00 15.25 4.12
C VAL A 49 20.22 14.75 2.93
N MET A 50 19.26 13.84 3.19
CA MET A 50 18.24 13.41 2.24
C MET A 50 17.14 14.47 2.22
N LEU A 51 17.00 15.18 1.12
CA LEU A 51 15.95 16.19 0.94
C LEU A 51 14.82 15.63 0.07
N THR A 52 13.65 15.44 0.67
CA THR A 52 12.45 15.00 -0.05
C THR A 52 11.43 16.13 -0.17
N VAL A 53 10.57 16.04 -1.18
CA VAL A 53 9.55 17.06 -1.45
C VAL A 53 8.19 16.41 -1.68
N ALA A 54 7.13 17.12 -1.26
CA ALA A 54 5.75 16.71 -1.48
C ALA A 54 4.84 17.94 -1.64
N ASN A 55 3.64 17.72 -2.22
CA ASN A 55 2.64 18.79 -2.33
C ASN A 55 2.07 19.17 -0.96
N ALA A 56 1.73 18.16 -0.17
CA ALA A 56 1.19 18.35 1.19
C ALA A 56 1.93 17.47 2.19
N ALA A 57 1.84 17.84 3.47
CA ALA A 57 2.22 16.97 4.56
C ALA A 57 1.31 15.73 4.63
N PRO A 58 1.73 14.67 5.32
CA PRO A 58 0.84 13.55 5.65
C PRO A 58 -0.45 14.08 6.29
N SER A 59 -1.58 13.57 5.83
CA SER A 59 -2.88 13.94 6.43
C SER A 59 -3.05 13.28 7.79
N GLY A 60 -3.78 13.94 8.68
CA GLY A 60 -4.10 13.41 10.01
C GLY A 60 -3.05 13.72 11.08
N SER A 61 -2.94 12.83 12.04
CA SER A 61 -2.09 12.95 13.22
C SER A 61 -0.73 12.29 13.01
N PRO A 62 0.36 12.73 13.67
CA PRO A 62 1.63 12.00 13.71
C PRO A 62 1.62 10.81 14.69
N ASP A 63 0.48 10.48 15.25
CA ASP A 63 0.31 9.38 16.18
C ASP A 63 0.32 8.04 15.41
N PRO A 64 1.28 7.13 15.64
CA PRO A 64 1.37 5.87 14.91
C PRO A 64 0.13 4.99 15.10
N GLN A 65 -0.61 5.13 16.21
CA GLN A 65 -1.82 4.34 16.46
C GLN A 65 -3.08 4.91 15.80
N VAL A 66 -2.99 6.08 15.18
CA VAL A 66 -4.12 6.80 14.55
C VAL A 66 -3.88 7.05 13.07
N ASN A 67 -2.66 7.39 12.67
CA ASN A 67 -2.37 7.71 11.28
C ASN A 67 -2.47 6.47 10.39
N TYR A 68 -3.14 6.64 9.25
CA TYR A 68 -3.33 5.60 8.26
C TYR A 68 -3.03 6.13 6.85
N THR A 69 -1.83 6.69 6.70
CA THR A 69 -1.35 7.18 5.41
C THR A 69 0.04 6.64 5.11
N LEU A 70 0.28 6.23 3.87
CA LEU A 70 1.58 5.76 3.44
C LEU A 70 2.69 6.78 3.74
N GLN A 71 2.41 8.06 3.50
CA GLN A 71 3.39 9.14 3.66
C GLN A 71 3.89 9.24 5.12
N GLU A 72 3.00 9.15 6.11
CA GLU A 72 3.40 9.13 7.53
C GLU A 72 4.08 7.80 7.87
N TRP A 73 3.55 6.69 7.39
CA TRP A 73 4.11 5.37 7.68
C TRP A 73 5.56 5.25 7.22
N GLN A 74 5.95 5.85 6.07
CA GLN A 74 7.36 5.90 5.65
C GLN A 74 8.29 6.61 6.63
N LEU A 75 7.77 7.56 7.41
CA LEU A 75 8.52 8.24 8.48
C LEU A 75 8.46 7.46 9.79
N LEU A 76 7.31 6.84 10.10
CA LEU A 76 7.14 6.04 11.31
C LEU A 76 8.03 4.80 11.32
N ILE A 77 8.19 4.10 10.18
CA ILE A 77 9.02 2.90 10.09
C ILE A 77 10.52 3.13 10.31
N ILE A 78 10.98 4.35 10.32
CA ILE A 78 12.39 4.70 10.58
C ILE A 78 12.57 5.43 11.92
N THR A 79 11.44 5.74 12.59
CA THR A 79 11.45 6.40 13.92
C THR A 79 10.93 5.50 15.02
N HIS A 80 10.16 4.47 14.71
CA HIS A 80 9.51 3.57 15.67
C HIS A 80 9.64 2.11 15.21
N ASP A 81 9.41 1.18 16.12
CA ASP A 81 9.52 -0.27 15.93
C ASP A 81 8.39 -1.03 16.60
N GLY A 82 8.06 -2.21 16.02
CA GLY A 82 7.18 -3.21 16.59
C GLY A 82 7.94 -4.37 17.24
N LEU A 83 7.23 -5.33 17.80
CA LEU A 83 7.83 -6.59 18.29
C LEU A 83 8.48 -7.37 17.13
N VAL A 84 7.84 -7.34 15.98
CA VAL A 84 8.28 -7.87 14.69
C VAL A 84 8.07 -6.81 13.63
N GLY A 85 8.71 -6.94 12.48
CA GLY A 85 8.56 -6.00 11.37
C GLY A 85 8.73 -6.69 10.03
N PHE A 86 8.30 -6.03 8.95
CA PHE A 86 8.63 -6.48 7.60
C PHE A 86 10.08 -6.18 7.27
N LYS A 87 10.77 -7.15 6.69
CA LYS A 87 12.18 -7.01 6.28
C LYS A 87 12.37 -5.79 5.38
N ARG A 88 13.36 -4.96 5.70
CA ARG A 88 13.70 -3.77 4.91
C ARG A 88 14.46 -4.15 3.65
N ALA A 89 13.75 -4.75 2.69
CA ALA A 89 14.33 -5.24 1.45
C ALA A 89 13.38 -5.03 0.27
N SER A 90 13.93 -5.10 -0.94
CA SER A 90 13.16 -5.01 -2.17
C SER A 90 12.48 -6.34 -2.52
N GLY A 91 11.40 -6.27 -3.31
CA GLY A 91 10.71 -7.43 -3.86
C GLY A 91 10.15 -8.37 -2.79
N LYS A 92 10.07 -9.67 -3.11
CA LYS A 92 9.47 -10.69 -2.22
C LYS A 92 10.13 -10.77 -0.83
N GLU A 93 11.40 -10.42 -0.70
CA GLU A 93 12.06 -10.37 0.61
C GLU A 93 11.42 -9.32 1.53
N GLY A 94 10.96 -8.20 0.99
CA GLY A 94 10.30 -7.13 1.75
C GLY A 94 8.92 -7.47 2.29
N THR A 95 8.35 -8.63 1.94
CA THR A 95 7.09 -9.12 2.52
C THR A 95 7.29 -10.12 3.67
N LYS A 96 8.55 -10.47 3.98
CA LYS A 96 8.84 -11.41 5.08
C LYS A 96 8.83 -10.70 6.42
N ILE A 97 8.17 -11.31 7.39
CA ILE A 97 8.21 -10.87 8.78
C ILE A 97 9.52 -11.38 9.42
N VAL A 98 10.19 -10.49 10.13
CA VAL A 98 11.45 -10.75 10.83
C VAL A 98 11.38 -10.23 12.27
N PRO A 99 12.18 -10.76 13.21
CA PRO A 99 12.23 -10.25 14.57
C PRO A 99 12.75 -8.81 14.59
N ASP A 100 12.09 -7.95 15.39
CA ASP A 100 12.52 -6.57 15.56
C ASP A 100 12.85 -6.30 17.05
N LEU A 101 11.97 -5.67 17.83
CA LEU A 101 12.19 -5.50 19.28
C LEU A 101 12.19 -6.84 20.05
N ALA A 102 11.55 -7.87 19.49
CA ALA A 102 11.65 -9.24 20.01
C ALA A 102 12.93 -9.94 19.54
N GLU A 103 13.49 -10.82 20.37
CA GLU A 103 14.68 -11.63 20.04
C GLU A 103 14.42 -12.61 18.88
N SER A 104 13.19 -13.11 18.77
CA SER A 104 12.78 -14.09 17.74
C SER A 104 11.27 -14.02 17.49
N ILE A 105 10.83 -14.60 16.37
CA ILE A 105 9.41 -14.85 16.12
C ILE A 105 9.02 -16.12 16.90
N PRO A 106 8.09 -16.04 17.87
CA PRO A 106 7.68 -17.20 18.66
C PRO A 106 6.82 -18.14 17.83
N LYS A 107 6.90 -19.43 18.13
CA LYS A 107 5.89 -20.40 17.69
C LYS A 107 4.66 -20.29 18.59
N PRO A 108 3.47 -20.06 18.02
CA PRO A 108 2.28 -19.96 18.85
C PRO A 108 1.92 -21.31 19.47
N THR A 109 1.35 -21.26 20.68
CA THR A 109 0.79 -22.40 21.38
C THR A 109 -0.73 -22.28 21.53
N GLY A 110 -1.40 -23.22 22.20
CA GLY A 110 -2.84 -23.16 22.39
C GLY A 110 -3.65 -23.12 21.07
N GLY A 111 -3.16 -23.81 20.04
CA GLY A 111 -3.83 -23.80 18.71
C GLY A 111 -3.76 -22.46 18.00
N GLY A 112 -2.66 -21.72 18.14
CA GLY A 112 -2.46 -20.42 17.49
C GLY A 112 -2.94 -19.21 18.32
N LYS A 113 -3.38 -19.46 19.56
CA LYS A 113 -3.99 -18.41 20.42
C LYS A 113 -3.03 -17.78 21.42
N ILE A 114 -1.85 -18.34 21.65
CA ILE A 114 -0.90 -17.86 22.66
C ILE A 114 0.43 -17.58 21.99
N TRP A 115 0.88 -16.30 22.10
CA TRP A 115 2.12 -15.81 21.50
C TRP A 115 2.98 -15.20 22.59
N THR A 116 4.15 -15.77 22.89
CA THR A 116 5.08 -15.27 23.90
C THR A 116 6.33 -14.70 23.25
N PHE A 117 6.49 -13.39 23.29
CA PHE A 117 7.65 -12.67 22.77
C PHE A 117 8.63 -12.40 23.91
N LYS A 118 9.92 -12.53 23.64
CA LYS A 118 10.98 -12.09 24.55
C LYS A 118 11.63 -10.83 23.96
N LEU A 119 11.64 -9.75 24.73
CA LEU A 119 12.23 -8.48 24.31
C LEU A 119 13.76 -8.53 24.32
N ARG A 120 14.38 -7.87 23.36
CA ARG A 120 15.82 -7.66 23.35
C ARG A 120 16.22 -6.73 24.50
N PRO A 121 17.31 -7.02 25.22
CA PRO A 121 17.75 -6.18 26.33
C PRO A 121 18.39 -4.87 25.85
N GLY A 122 18.27 -3.82 26.67
CA GLY A 122 19.03 -2.58 26.52
C GLY A 122 18.55 -1.63 25.43
N ILE A 123 17.39 -1.87 24.81
CA ILE A 123 16.77 -0.94 23.86
C ILE A 123 16.24 0.28 24.63
N LYS A 124 16.37 1.46 24.02
CA LYS A 124 15.90 2.74 24.56
C LYS A 124 15.06 3.49 23.54
N PHE A 125 14.09 4.23 24.04
CA PHE A 125 13.40 5.24 23.26
C PHE A 125 14.30 6.44 22.96
N SER A 126 13.90 7.28 22.04
CA SER A 126 14.64 8.49 21.60
C SER A 126 14.74 9.57 22.69
N ASP A 127 13.92 9.51 23.74
CA ASP A 127 14.03 10.33 24.94
C ASP A 127 15.01 9.76 25.99
N GLY A 128 15.61 8.60 25.74
CA GLY A 128 16.57 7.92 26.60
C GLY A 128 15.95 6.96 27.60
N SER A 129 14.62 6.90 27.74
CA SER A 129 13.94 5.95 28.62
C SER A 129 14.11 4.50 28.12
N PRO A 130 14.22 3.50 29.01
CA PRO A 130 14.37 2.11 28.62
C PRO A 130 13.04 1.53 28.12
N LEU A 131 13.12 0.66 27.10
CA LEU A 131 12.00 -0.17 26.67
C LEU A 131 11.80 -1.35 27.63
N THR A 132 10.57 -1.61 28.04
CA THR A 132 10.17 -2.70 28.93
C THR A 132 8.91 -3.43 28.42
N GLY A 133 8.60 -4.60 28.98
CA GLY A 133 7.35 -5.31 28.70
C GLY A 133 6.09 -4.51 29.08
N ASN A 134 6.19 -3.60 30.04
CA ASN A 134 5.07 -2.72 30.42
C ASN A 134 4.74 -1.70 29.32
N ASP A 135 5.73 -1.24 28.55
CA ASP A 135 5.50 -0.36 27.40
C ASP A 135 4.69 -1.07 26.31
N VAL A 136 4.96 -2.36 26.10
CA VAL A 136 4.18 -3.18 25.16
C VAL A 136 2.72 -3.25 25.61
N LYS A 137 2.43 -3.65 26.85
CA LYS A 137 1.07 -3.71 27.38
C LYS A 137 0.38 -2.34 27.33
N ALA A 138 1.08 -1.29 27.71
CA ALA A 138 0.55 0.08 27.69
C ALA A 138 0.21 0.53 26.27
N THR A 139 1.04 0.19 25.27
CA THR A 139 0.82 0.48 23.86
C THR A 139 -0.51 -0.10 23.36
N PHE A 140 -0.75 -1.39 23.59
CA PHE A 140 -1.99 -2.03 23.15
C PHE A 140 -3.21 -1.53 23.94
N ASN A 141 -3.10 -1.33 25.24
CA ASN A 141 -4.16 -0.69 26.03
C ASN A 141 -4.51 0.71 25.50
N ARG A 142 -3.50 1.48 25.07
CA ARG A 142 -3.68 2.83 24.53
C ARG A 142 -4.50 2.83 23.23
N ILE A 143 -4.30 1.86 22.33
CA ILE A 143 -5.10 1.74 21.09
C ILE A 143 -6.60 1.78 21.39
N PHE A 144 -7.03 1.08 22.45
CA PHE A 144 -8.44 1.07 22.87
C PHE A 144 -8.82 2.34 23.63
N LYS A 145 -7.92 2.88 24.47
CA LYS A 145 -8.19 4.08 25.30
C LYS A 145 -8.36 5.36 24.50
N ILE A 146 -7.82 5.46 23.29
CA ILE A 146 -8.03 6.60 22.40
C ILE A 146 -9.53 6.77 22.06
N GLY A 147 -10.31 5.68 22.12
CA GLY A 147 -11.77 5.70 22.03
C GLY A 147 -12.31 5.72 20.60
N ASP A 148 -11.84 6.63 19.76
CA ASP A 148 -12.26 6.77 18.36
C ASP A 148 -11.29 6.08 17.39
N SER A 149 -10.40 5.22 17.89
CA SER A 149 -9.47 4.48 17.03
C SER A 149 -10.18 3.34 16.31
N PRO A 150 -10.31 3.37 14.98
CA PRO A 150 -10.88 2.25 14.22
C PRO A 150 -10.01 0.98 14.36
N ASN A 151 -8.73 1.16 14.69
CA ASN A 151 -7.76 0.07 14.77
C ASN A 151 -8.01 -0.88 15.94
N ALA A 152 -8.59 -0.40 17.05
CA ALA A 152 -8.95 -1.22 18.20
C ALA A 152 -9.92 -2.34 17.80
N GLY A 153 -11.01 -1.99 17.11
CA GLY A 153 -12.07 -2.93 16.77
C GLY A 153 -11.80 -3.79 15.54
N SER A 154 -10.96 -3.34 14.61
CA SER A 154 -10.71 -4.05 13.35
C SER A 154 -9.41 -4.84 13.32
N TRP A 155 -8.40 -4.42 14.10
CA TRP A 155 -7.05 -5.03 14.04
C TRP A 155 -6.71 -5.89 15.25
N TYR A 156 -7.13 -5.49 16.46
CA TYR A 156 -6.69 -6.11 17.73
C TYR A 156 -7.84 -6.63 18.60
N ASN A 157 -9.05 -6.72 18.06
CA ASN A 157 -10.24 -7.21 18.77
C ASN A 157 -10.14 -8.68 19.21
N VAL A 158 -9.24 -9.44 18.62
CA VAL A 158 -8.99 -10.84 18.99
C VAL A 158 -8.20 -11.01 20.30
N ILE A 159 -7.60 -9.93 20.85
CA ILE A 159 -6.88 -9.99 22.14
C ILE A 159 -7.91 -10.14 23.25
N GLN A 160 -7.71 -11.10 24.20
CA GLN A 160 -8.62 -11.29 25.32
C GLN A 160 -8.77 -10.01 26.13
N GLY A 161 -10.02 -9.65 26.44
CA GLY A 161 -10.38 -8.39 27.09
C GLY A 161 -10.71 -7.25 26.14
N ALA A 162 -10.49 -7.40 24.84
CA ALA A 162 -10.79 -6.38 23.82
C ALA A 162 -12.26 -5.96 23.83
N ASP A 163 -13.20 -6.91 23.93
CA ASP A 163 -14.64 -6.61 24.00
C ASP A 163 -15.02 -5.70 25.18
N ALA A 164 -14.39 -5.89 26.34
CA ALA A 164 -14.58 -5.04 27.51
C ALA A 164 -13.99 -3.65 27.26
N CYS A 165 -12.81 -3.58 26.66
CA CYS A 165 -12.13 -2.34 26.29
C CYS A 165 -12.94 -1.53 25.25
N LEU A 166 -13.54 -2.16 24.27
CA LEU A 166 -14.40 -1.49 23.28
C LEU A 166 -15.66 -0.88 23.92
N LYS A 167 -16.21 -1.53 24.96
CA LYS A 167 -17.37 -1.02 25.70
C LYS A 167 -17.02 0.12 26.66
N THR A 168 -15.84 0.04 27.29
CA THR A 168 -15.37 1.00 28.29
C THR A 168 -13.93 1.45 28.02
N PRO A 169 -13.67 2.22 26.94
CA PRO A 169 -12.31 2.55 26.50
C PRO A 169 -11.43 3.18 27.58
N LYS A 170 -11.98 4.13 28.35
CA LYS A 170 -11.21 4.86 29.38
C LYS A 170 -10.59 3.97 30.46
N THR A 171 -11.21 2.86 30.79
CA THR A 171 -10.77 1.90 31.81
C THR A 171 -10.16 0.64 31.21
N CYS A 172 -9.82 0.68 29.91
CA CYS A 172 -9.28 -0.48 29.21
C CYS A 172 -8.03 -1.02 29.90
N ASP A 173 -8.05 -2.32 30.21
CA ASP A 173 -6.90 -3.15 30.52
C ASP A 173 -7.09 -4.51 29.87
N LEU A 174 -6.30 -4.78 28.83
CA LEU A 174 -6.36 -6.03 28.09
C LEU A 174 -5.85 -7.17 28.94
N SER A 175 -6.77 -8.00 29.46
CA SER A 175 -6.44 -9.17 30.26
C SER A 175 -5.60 -10.20 29.51
N GLY A 176 -5.68 -10.20 28.18
CA GLY A 176 -4.92 -11.09 27.31
C GLY A 176 -3.45 -10.72 27.16
N ILE A 177 -2.98 -9.60 27.72
CA ILE A 177 -1.57 -9.24 27.65
C ILE A 177 -0.96 -9.35 29.06
N THR A 178 -0.07 -10.33 29.23
CA THR A 178 0.66 -10.54 30.49
C THR A 178 2.16 -10.28 30.29
N VAL A 179 2.77 -9.67 31.31
CA VAL A 179 4.18 -9.30 31.31
C VAL A 179 4.90 -10.01 32.47
N ASN A 180 6.02 -10.64 32.15
CA ASN A 180 6.91 -11.27 33.15
C ASN A 180 8.36 -10.94 32.77
N GLY A 181 8.92 -9.89 33.40
CA GLY A 181 10.23 -9.34 33.03
C GLY A 181 10.23 -8.89 31.56
N ASP A 182 11.15 -9.44 30.76
CA ASP A 182 11.28 -9.14 29.33
C ASP A 182 10.35 -10.01 28.45
N SER A 183 9.54 -10.88 29.05
CA SER A 183 8.60 -11.72 28.30
C SER A 183 7.21 -11.10 28.30
N VAL A 184 6.63 -10.96 27.10
CA VAL A 184 5.27 -10.48 26.89
C VAL A 184 4.46 -11.56 26.18
N THR A 185 3.35 -11.98 26.79
CA THR A 185 2.48 -13.01 26.24
C THR A 185 1.14 -12.40 25.86
N PHE A 186 0.73 -12.66 24.60
CA PHE A 186 -0.60 -12.34 24.10
C PHE A 186 -1.46 -13.61 24.13
N HIS A 187 -2.64 -13.49 24.71
CA HIS A 187 -3.70 -14.51 24.69
C HIS A 187 -4.83 -14.00 23.80
N LEU A 188 -5.13 -14.74 22.75
CA LEU A 188 -6.17 -14.41 21.79
C LEU A 188 -7.46 -15.23 22.08
N THR A 189 -8.61 -14.67 21.75
CA THR A 189 -9.91 -15.35 21.83
C THR A 189 -10.03 -16.45 20.77
N GLU A 190 -9.43 -16.20 19.60
CA GLU A 190 -9.33 -17.13 18.49
C GLU A 190 -7.94 -17.02 17.84
N ALA A 191 -7.58 -18.01 17.03
CA ALA A 191 -6.34 -17.95 16.26
C ALA A 191 -6.48 -16.92 15.13
N ASP A 192 -5.51 -16.03 15.04
CA ASP A 192 -5.43 -15.01 13.99
C ASP A 192 -4.20 -15.30 13.11
N PRO A 193 -4.37 -15.76 11.87
CA PRO A 193 -3.25 -16.09 10.98
C PRO A 193 -2.43 -14.86 10.58
N GLU A 194 -3.02 -13.66 10.60
CA GLU A 194 -2.38 -12.38 10.28
C GLU A 194 -1.92 -11.63 11.54
N PHE A 195 -1.89 -12.28 12.71
CA PHE A 195 -1.50 -11.60 13.95
C PHE A 195 -0.10 -10.98 13.89
N LEU A 196 0.87 -11.69 13.29
CA LEU A 196 2.23 -11.15 13.11
C LEU A 196 2.26 -10.00 12.11
N ASP A 197 1.47 -10.05 11.03
CA ASP A 197 1.35 -8.95 10.07
C ASP A 197 0.80 -7.70 10.76
N LYS A 198 -0.24 -7.86 11.57
CA LYS A 198 -0.85 -6.78 12.37
C LYS A 198 0.10 -6.21 13.43
N LEU A 199 1.03 -7.02 13.95
CA LEU A 199 2.09 -6.56 14.84
C LEU A 199 3.24 -5.84 14.12
N SER A 200 3.32 -5.95 12.79
CA SER A 200 4.40 -5.39 11.96
C SER A 200 4.08 -4.02 11.37
N VAL A 201 2.87 -3.48 11.59
CA VAL A 201 2.45 -2.17 11.07
C VAL A 201 2.48 -1.10 12.16
N PRO A 202 2.53 0.19 11.80
CA PRO A 202 2.69 1.31 12.75
C PRO A 202 1.71 1.33 13.91
N PHE A 203 0.50 0.83 13.76
CA PHE A 203 -0.49 0.77 14.86
C PHE A 203 0.01 -0.02 16.08
N ALA A 204 0.89 -1.01 15.87
CA ALA A 204 1.47 -1.85 16.90
C ALA A 204 2.90 -1.41 17.32
N PHE A 205 3.41 -0.30 16.80
CA PHE A 205 4.73 0.19 17.21
C PHE A 205 4.72 0.60 18.67
N ILE A 206 5.75 0.19 19.39
CA ILE A 206 5.79 0.31 20.84
C ILE A 206 6.11 1.75 21.23
N LEU A 207 5.31 2.29 22.12
CA LEU A 207 5.41 3.64 22.66
C LEU A 207 5.75 3.59 24.16
N PRO A 208 6.40 4.63 24.71
CA PRO A 208 6.57 4.75 26.16
C PRO A 208 5.23 4.63 26.89
N ALA A 209 5.17 3.90 27.99
CA ALA A 209 3.95 3.73 28.79
C ALA A 209 3.37 5.07 29.30
N SER A 210 4.19 6.11 29.34
CA SER A 210 3.80 7.49 29.68
C SER A 210 3.08 8.22 28.57
N THR A 211 3.00 7.66 27.33
CA THR A 211 2.36 8.30 26.19
C THR A 211 0.87 8.52 26.46
N PRO A 212 0.35 9.77 26.34
CA PRO A 212 -1.04 10.08 26.65
C PRO A 212 -2.05 9.28 25.81
N ALA A 213 -3.15 8.86 26.42
CA ALA A 213 -4.21 8.07 25.77
C ALA A 213 -5.22 8.96 25.02
N HIS A 214 -4.75 9.79 24.12
CA HIS A 214 -5.53 10.59 23.18
C HIS A 214 -4.74 10.74 21.88
N ASN A 215 -5.41 11.17 20.81
CA ASN A 215 -4.77 11.45 19.53
C ASN A 215 -3.73 12.58 19.70
N LEU A 216 -2.50 12.33 19.28
CA LEU A 216 -1.37 13.23 19.47
C LEU A 216 -1.25 14.23 18.31
N SER A 217 -0.88 15.48 18.63
CA SER A 217 -0.53 16.51 17.64
C SER A 217 0.99 16.66 17.44
N ILE A 218 1.78 15.98 18.28
CA ILE A 218 3.25 15.94 18.24
C ILE A 218 3.67 14.47 18.22
N PRO A 219 4.63 14.09 17.37
CA PRO A 219 5.13 12.72 17.31
C PRO A 219 5.66 12.23 18.67
N PRO A 220 5.31 11.01 19.13
CA PRO A 220 5.84 10.44 20.36
C PRO A 220 7.30 10.00 20.18
N ALA A 221 7.97 9.69 21.30
CA ALA A 221 9.28 9.06 21.28
C ALA A 221 9.17 7.63 20.72
N GLY A 222 10.09 7.26 19.84
CA GLY A 222 10.19 5.91 19.27
C GLY A 222 11.58 5.32 19.47
N THR A 223 11.78 4.09 19.03
CA THR A 223 13.01 3.33 19.23
C THR A 223 13.93 3.33 18.01
N GLY A 224 13.45 3.79 16.83
CA GLY A 224 14.13 3.70 15.55
C GLY A 224 15.43 4.50 15.42
N PRO A 225 16.17 4.32 14.28
CA PRO A 225 17.46 4.97 14.02
C PRO A 225 17.36 6.48 13.84
N TYR A 226 16.17 6.99 13.58
CA TYR A 226 15.90 8.43 13.50
C TYR A 226 14.90 8.86 14.56
N MET A 227 14.97 10.14 14.90
CA MET A 227 14.01 10.80 15.80
C MET A 227 13.54 12.11 15.21
N TRP A 228 12.37 12.56 15.64
CA TRP A 228 11.77 13.80 15.20
C TRP A 228 12.52 15.00 15.81
N LYS A 229 13.11 15.84 14.95
CA LYS A 229 13.68 17.15 15.33
C LYS A 229 12.68 18.28 15.15
N THR A 230 11.89 18.22 14.08
CA THR A 230 10.87 19.21 13.76
C THR A 230 9.67 18.53 13.12
N TYR A 231 8.49 18.84 13.63
CA TYR A 231 7.23 18.49 13.01
C TYR A 231 6.43 19.75 12.75
N ALA A 232 6.49 20.27 11.53
CA ALA A 232 5.80 21.48 11.08
C ALA A 232 5.08 21.17 9.74
N PRO A 233 3.88 20.55 9.78
CA PRO A 233 3.20 20.02 8.60
C PRO A 233 2.81 21.09 7.56
N THR A 234 2.80 22.37 7.93
CA THR A 234 2.61 23.48 6.97
C THR A 234 3.89 23.87 6.23
N LYS A 235 5.06 23.33 6.60
CA LYS A 235 6.36 23.73 6.07
C LYS A 235 7.28 22.55 5.79
N GLN A 236 7.64 21.81 6.85
CA GLN A 236 8.59 20.70 6.74
C GLN A 236 8.55 19.78 7.96
N ILE A 237 8.99 18.53 7.73
CA ILE A 237 9.36 17.57 8.76
C ILE A 237 10.87 17.35 8.70
N VAL A 238 11.53 17.26 9.86
CA VAL A 238 12.97 17.01 9.96
C VAL A 238 13.21 15.86 10.93
N LEU A 239 13.84 14.80 10.42
CA LEU A 239 14.33 13.68 11.21
C LEU A 239 15.86 13.73 11.30
N VAL A 240 16.40 13.42 12.48
CA VAL A 240 17.84 13.34 12.76
C VAL A 240 18.16 12.00 13.39
N ARG A 241 19.45 11.62 13.41
CA ARG A 241 19.89 10.40 14.09
C ARG A 241 19.42 10.36 15.52
N ASN A 242 18.91 9.19 15.93
CA ASN A 242 18.60 8.91 17.34
C ASN A 242 19.91 8.50 18.05
N PRO A 243 20.40 9.28 19.04
CA PRO A 243 21.65 8.99 19.73
C PRO A 243 21.58 7.74 20.63
N HIS A 244 20.37 7.27 20.95
CA HIS A 244 20.14 6.10 21.78
C HIS A 244 19.97 4.81 20.98
N PHE A 245 19.85 4.92 19.63
CA PHE A 245 19.70 3.76 18.76
C PHE A 245 20.99 2.94 18.65
N LYS A 246 20.85 1.63 18.75
CA LYS A 246 21.86 0.64 18.38
C LYS A 246 21.21 -0.38 17.46
N GLU A 247 21.84 -0.69 16.35
CA GLU A 247 21.29 -1.68 15.43
C GLU A 247 21.23 -3.06 16.08
N TRP A 248 20.01 -3.51 16.38
CA TRP A 248 19.74 -4.85 16.94
C TRP A 248 19.23 -5.83 15.90
N SER A 249 18.73 -5.35 14.77
CA SER A 249 18.21 -6.15 13.66
C SER A 249 18.46 -5.45 12.34
N ALA A 250 19.49 -5.83 11.63
CA ALA A 250 19.80 -5.29 10.30
C ALA A 250 18.70 -5.60 9.26
N GLU A 251 17.88 -6.62 9.51
CA GLU A 251 16.77 -6.98 8.63
C GLU A 251 15.50 -6.14 8.87
N ALA A 252 15.11 -5.94 10.14
CA ALA A 252 13.92 -5.18 10.50
C ALA A 252 14.18 -3.68 10.57
N GLN A 253 15.30 -3.27 11.20
CA GLN A 253 15.61 -1.88 11.46
C GLN A 253 17.09 -1.56 11.29
N PRO A 254 17.57 -1.44 10.03
CA PRO A 254 18.95 -1.05 9.75
C PRO A 254 19.20 0.40 10.19
N SER A 255 20.45 0.70 10.54
CA SER A 255 20.86 2.03 11.05
C SER A 255 20.57 3.19 10.10
N GLY A 256 20.39 2.90 8.82
CA GLY A 256 20.21 3.93 7.78
C GLY A 256 21.53 4.61 7.38
N ASN A 257 21.51 5.40 6.31
CA ASN A 257 22.68 6.05 5.73
C ASN A 257 22.70 7.59 5.92
N PRO A 258 21.62 8.38 5.64
CA PRO A 258 21.63 9.83 5.81
C PRO A 258 21.81 10.24 7.28
N ASP A 259 22.47 11.37 7.56
CA ASP A 259 22.51 11.97 8.91
C ASP A 259 21.18 12.63 9.26
N GLN A 260 20.49 13.12 8.23
CA GLN A 260 19.23 13.84 8.36
C GLN A 260 18.34 13.54 7.17
N ILE A 261 17.02 13.44 7.43
CA ILE A 261 15.99 13.38 6.40
C ILE A 261 15.09 14.60 6.57
N VAL A 262 14.94 15.38 5.50
CA VAL A 262 14.11 16.61 5.48
C VAL A 262 13.02 16.41 4.43
N GLN A 263 11.77 16.48 4.82
CA GLN A 263 10.64 16.49 3.91
C GLN A 263 10.01 17.88 3.88
N LYS A 264 10.03 18.54 2.71
CA LYS A 264 9.44 19.88 2.48
C LYS A 264 8.12 19.76 1.73
N PHE A 265 7.19 20.67 2.04
CA PHE A 265 5.84 20.70 1.49
C PHE A 265 5.56 21.95 0.67
N GLY A 266 4.47 21.92 -0.12
CA GLY A 266 3.98 23.07 -0.87
C GLY A 266 4.42 23.13 -2.34
N LEU A 267 5.10 22.11 -2.86
CA LEU A 267 5.46 22.01 -4.27
C LEU A 267 4.42 21.21 -5.05
N THR A 268 3.94 21.76 -6.17
CA THR A 268 3.12 20.98 -7.10
C THR A 268 3.92 19.82 -7.68
N PRO A 269 3.32 18.73 -8.17
CA PRO A 269 4.04 17.60 -8.76
C PRO A 269 5.00 18.02 -9.87
N GLU A 270 4.64 18.99 -10.69
CA GLU A 270 5.51 19.55 -11.73
C GLU A 270 6.76 20.26 -11.14
N ALA A 271 6.58 21.05 -10.09
CA ALA A 271 7.68 21.69 -9.40
C ALA A 271 8.59 20.70 -8.66
N GLN A 272 8.02 19.59 -8.16
CA GLN A 272 8.78 18.50 -7.55
C GLN A 272 9.68 17.81 -8.57
N VAL A 273 9.16 17.46 -9.76
CA VAL A 273 9.95 16.90 -10.87
C VAL A 273 11.12 17.81 -11.17
N THR A 274 10.87 19.12 -11.37
CA THR A 274 11.91 20.10 -11.66
C THR A 274 12.96 20.21 -10.55
N ALA A 275 12.54 20.15 -9.27
CA ALA A 275 13.47 20.19 -8.14
C ALA A 275 14.39 18.97 -8.11
N VAL A 276 13.88 17.77 -8.39
CA VAL A 276 14.65 16.53 -8.42
C VAL A 276 15.59 16.48 -9.63
N GLU A 277 15.14 16.90 -10.81
CA GLU A 277 15.96 16.99 -12.02
C GLU A 277 17.22 17.86 -11.81
N ASN A 278 17.04 18.97 -11.11
CA ASN A 278 18.10 19.95 -10.83
C ASN A 278 18.89 19.66 -9.54
N ASN A 279 18.68 18.51 -8.89
CA ASN A 279 19.29 18.12 -7.62
C ASN A 279 19.01 19.09 -6.44
N ASN A 280 17.93 19.86 -6.52
CA ASN A 280 17.42 20.72 -5.45
C ASN A 280 16.54 19.93 -4.45
N ALA A 281 16.16 18.71 -4.80
CA ALA A 281 15.57 17.69 -3.96
C ALA A 281 16.11 16.33 -4.40
N ASP A 282 16.06 15.34 -3.49
CA ASP A 282 16.60 14.00 -3.74
C ASP A 282 15.54 13.00 -4.18
N TRP A 283 14.29 13.19 -3.73
CA TRP A 283 13.15 12.37 -4.08
C TRP A 283 11.85 13.18 -3.97
N MET A 284 10.88 12.84 -4.79
CA MET A 284 9.52 13.38 -4.74
C MET A 284 8.53 12.31 -4.29
N PHE A 285 7.62 12.68 -3.39
CA PHE A 285 6.58 11.77 -2.90
C PHE A 285 5.42 11.62 -3.88
N ASP A 286 4.95 12.72 -4.47
CA ASP A 286 3.82 12.69 -5.39
C ASP A 286 4.20 12.05 -6.73
N GLN A 287 3.24 11.42 -7.39
CA GLN A 287 3.48 10.86 -8.71
C GLN A 287 3.77 11.96 -9.74
N PRO A 288 4.74 11.76 -10.64
CA PRO A 288 5.02 12.73 -11.69
C PRO A 288 3.83 12.86 -12.64
N PRO A 289 3.56 14.08 -13.17
CA PRO A 289 2.53 14.28 -14.18
C PRO A 289 2.73 13.38 -15.40
N ALA A 290 1.63 12.88 -15.97
CA ALA A 290 1.68 11.89 -17.06
C ALA A 290 2.39 12.38 -18.32
N ASP A 291 2.31 13.67 -18.62
CA ASP A 291 2.99 14.34 -19.73
C ASP A 291 4.52 14.43 -19.55
N ARG A 292 5.02 14.43 -18.30
CA ARG A 292 6.47 14.40 -18.01
C ARG A 292 7.09 13.01 -18.17
N LEU A 293 6.28 11.93 -18.16
CA LEU A 293 6.79 10.54 -18.18
C LEU A 293 7.60 10.20 -19.44
N GLY A 294 7.32 10.86 -20.56
CA GLY A 294 8.08 10.71 -21.79
C GLY A 294 9.53 11.17 -21.62
N GLU A 295 9.73 12.39 -21.15
CA GLU A 295 11.03 12.99 -20.89
C GLU A 295 11.78 12.22 -19.77
N LEU A 296 11.11 12.01 -18.64
CA LEU A 296 11.69 11.32 -17.48
C LEU A 296 12.24 9.94 -17.84
N SER A 297 11.48 9.14 -18.61
CA SER A 297 11.90 7.79 -18.99
C SER A 297 12.97 7.72 -20.07
N THR A 298 13.32 8.84 -20.70
CA THR A 298 14.37 8.90 -21.75
C THR A 298 15.61 9.64 -21.25
N LYS A 299 15.44 10.89 -20.82
CA LYS A 299 16.55 11.75 -20.40
C LYS A 299 17.11 11.38 -19.02
N TYR A 300 16.26 10.83 -18.14
CA TYR A 300 16.58 10.50 -16.75
C TYR A 300 16.31 9.02 -16.42
N ALA A 301 16.43 8.14 -17.41
CA ALA A 301 16.08 6.72 -17.30
C ALA A 301 16.80 5.99 -16.15
N ASP A 302 18.03 6.40 -15.83
CA ASP A 302 18.85 5.88 -14.73
C ASP A 302 18.38 6.29 -13.33
N ARG A 303 17.49 7.28 -13.26
CA ARG A 303 16.97 7.89 -12.02
C ARG A 303 15.46 7.70 -11.83
N VAL A 304 14.82 7.01 -12.77
CA VAL A 304 13.38 6.75 -12.76
C VAL A 304 13.13 5.26 -12.55
N HIS A 305 12.46 4.94 -11.47
CA HIS A 305 12.13 3.56 -11.11
C HIS A 305 10.63 3.35 -11.16
N VAL A 306 10.20 2.35 -11.92
CA VAL A 306 8.77 1.99 -12.07
C VAL A 306 8.51 0.70 -11.31
N ASN A 307 7.73 0.79 -10.25
CA ASN A 307 7.46 -0.29 -9.32
C ASN A 307 6.00 -0.73 -9.41
N PRO A 308 5.68 -2.02 -9.55
CA PRO A 308 4.30 -2.49 -9.41
C PRO A 308 3.84 -2.29 -7.98
N LEU A 309 2.63 -1.72 -7.82
CA LEU A 309 1.98 -1.63 -6.53
C LEU A 309 1.16 -2.88 -6.23
N THR A 310 1.09 -3.23 -4.97
CA THR A 310 0.21 -4.26 -4.45
C THR A 310 -1.17 -3.67 -4.19
N ALA A 311 -1.83 -3.31 -5.28
CA ALA A 311 -3.13 -2.64 -5.30
C ALA A 311 -3.98 -3.10 -6.48
N THR A 312 -5.30 -3.06 -6.31
CA THR A 312 -6.27 -3.31 -7.39
C THR A 312 -7.32 -2.22 -7.41
N TRP A 313 -7.49 -1.60 -8.58
CA TRP A 313 -8.56 -0.66 -8.86
C TRP A 313 -9.71 -1.39 -9.55
N TYR A 314 -10.94 -1.16 -9.07
CA TYR A 314 -12.08 -1.95 -9.50
C TYR A 314 -13.40 -1.17 -9.48
N MET A 315 -14.40 -1.71 -10.18
CA MET A 315 -15.80 -1.31 -10.02
C MET A 315 -16.52 -2.43 -9.26
N ALA A 316 -17.00 -2.13 -8.07
CA ALA A 316 -17.82 -3.06 -7.28
C ALA A 316 -19.24 -3.11 -7.84
N MET A 317 -19.75 -4.32 -8.08
CA MET A 317 -21.13 -4.60 -8.51
C MET A 317 -21.92 -5.16 -7.32
N ASN A 318 -22.93 -4.44 -6.86
CA ASN A 318 -23.73 -4.89 -5.73
C ASN A 318 -24.56 -6.12 -6.09
N VAL A 319 -24.18 -7.28 -5.56
CA VAL A 319 -24.80 -8.56 -5.90
C VAL A 319 -26.23 -8.72 -5.36
N ASN A 320 -26.72 -7.80 -4.55
CA ASN A 320 -28.07 -7.80 -3.97
C ASN A 320 -29.02 -6.81 -4.67
N VAL A 321 -28.51 -5.98 -5.60
CA VAL A 321 -29.30 -4.93 -6.25
C VAL A 321 -29.39 -5.18 -7.76
N PRO A 322 -30.62 -5.18 -8.37
CA PRO A 322 -30.76 -5.28 -9.81
C PRO A 322 -30.04 -4.13 -10.55
N PRO A 323 -29.45 -4.39 -11.73
CA PRO A 323 -29.41 -5.66 -12.45
C PRO A 323 -28.28 -6.60 -11.98
N PHE A 324 -27.39 -6.17 -11.07
CA PHE A 324 -26.18 -6.88 -10.67
C PHE A 324 -26.42 -8.06 -9.72
N ASN A 325 -27.65 -8.28 -9.23
CA ASN A 325 -28.04 -9.53 -8.57
C ASN A 325 -28.04 -10.73 -9.54
N ASN A 326 -28.01 -10.51 -10.84
CA ASN A 326 -27.88 -11.54 -11.87
C ASN A 326 -26.42 -11.76 -12.25
N LEU A 327 -25.90 -12.97 -12.06
CA LEU A 327 -24.51 -13.32 -12.38
C LEU A 327 -24.16 -13.08 -13.86
N LYS A 328 -25.09 -13.38 -14.80
CA LYS A 328 -24.86 -13.17 -16.24
C LYS A 328 -24.58 -11.68 -16.54
N VAL A 329 -25.25 -10.76 -15.85
CA VAL A 329 -25.02 -9.32 -16.00
C VAL A 329 -23.60 -8.97 -15.51
N ARG A 330 -23.19 -9.45 -14.34
CA ARG A 330 -21.86 -9.18 -13.80
C ARG A 330 -20.75 -9.73 -14.71
N GLN A 331 -20.95 -10.92 -15.24
CA GLN A 331 -20.05 -11.52 -16.24
C GLN A 331 -20.03 -10.71 -17.55
N ALA A 332 -21.20 -10.25 -18.02
CA ALA A 332 -21.31 -9.43 -19.22
C ALA A 332 -20.48 -8.14 -19.12
N ILE A 333 -20.59 -7.41 -17.99
CA ILE A 333 -19.80 -6.20 -17.79
C ILE A 333 -18.30 -6.51 -17.79
N ASN A 334 -17.88 -7.62 -17.16
CA ASN A 334 -16.48 -8.05 -17.17
C ASN A 334 -15.96 -8.39 -18.57
N PHE A 335 -16.76 -9.07 -19.41
CA PHE A 335 -16.41 -9.34 -20.82
C PHE A 335 -16.35 -8.06 -21.67
N ALA A 336 -17.22 -7.10 -21.38
CA ALA A 336 -17.31 -5.86 -22.17
C ALA A 336 -16.21 -4.83 -21.81
N ALA A 337 -15.67 -4.87 -20.59
CA ALA A 337 -14.71 -3.87 -20.13
C ALA A 337 -13.38 -3.95 -20.89
N ASP A 338 -13.03 -2.88 -21.61
CA ASP A 338 -11.71 -2.71 -22.24
C ASP A 338 -10.71 -2.18 -21.21
N ARG A 339 -9.92 -3.09 -20.67
CA ARG A 339 -8.94 -2.77 -19.63
C ARG A 339 -7.79 -1.91 -20.11
N ASN A 340 -7.44 -1.96 -21.41
CA ASN A 340 -6.46 -1.04 -21.99
C ASN A 340 -7.00 0.39 -22.06
N ALA A 341 -8.28 0.56 -22.39
CA ALA A 341 -8.93 1.88 -22.37
C ALA A 341 -8.97 2.44 -20.94
N LEU A 342 -9.26 1.60 -19.93
CA LEU A 342 -9.25 1.99 -18.52
C LEU A 342 -7.84 2.39 -18.06
N VAL A 343 -6.81 1.61 -18.41
CA VAL A 343 -5.40 1.96 -18.17
C VAL A 343 -5.03 3.29 -18.83
N LYS A 344 -5.53 3.56 -20.06
CA LYS A 344 -5.28 4.84 -20.73
C LYS A 344 -5.91 6.02 -19.98
N ILE A 345 -7.12 5.86 -19.43
CA ILE A 345 -7.77 6.89 -18.59
C ILE A 345 -6.96 7.18 -17.34
N TYR A 346 -6.36 6.15 -16.72
CA TYR A 346 -5.50 6.31 -15.55
C TYR A 346 -4.18 7.05 -15.82
N GLY A 347 -3.74 7.10 -17.08
CA GLY A 347 -2.48 7.76 -17.48
C GLY A 347 -1.55 6.89 -18.32
N GLY A 348 -1.98 5.68 -18.67
CA GLY A 348 -1.30 4.81 -19.63
C GLY A 348 -0.49 3.65 -19.04
N PRO A 349 0.14 2.83 -19.89
CA PRO A 349 0.76 1.57 -19.49
C PRO A 349 2.04 1.73 -18.64
N LYS A 350 2.60 2.93 -18.56
CA LYS A 350 3.69 3.24 -17.63
C LYS A 350 3.17 3.32 -16.19
N LEU A 351 1.93 3.79 -15.99
CA LEU A 351 1.32 4.00 -14.66
C LEU A 351 0.43 2.85 -14.19
N ALA A 352 -0.02 1.97 -15.06
CA ALA A 352 -0.85 0.83 -14.69
C ALA A 352 -0.73 -0.33 -15.67
N GLN A 353 -1.18 -1.50 -15.26
CA GLN A 353 -1.31 -2.69 -16.11
C GLN A 353 -2.69 -3.32 -15.94
N PRO A 354 -3.31 -3.86 -17.03
CA PRO A 354 -4.59 -4.55 -16.94
C PRO A 354 -4.58 -5.70 -15.94
N THR A 355 -5.67 -5.87 -15.20
CA THR A 355 -5.89 -7.05 -14.34
C THR A 355 -7.29 -7.61 -14.53
N CYS A 356 -7.48 -8.90 -14.22
CA CYS A 356 -8.74 -9.61 -14.38
C CYS A 356 -9.27 -10.22 -13.07
N GLN A 357 -8.49 -10.21 -12.01
CA GLN A 357 -8.75 -10.90 -10.75
C GLN A 357 -8.58 -9.96 -9.55
N VAL A 358 -8.94 -10.44 -8.36
CA VAL A 358 -8.95 -9.60 -7.16
C VAL A 358 -7.54 -9.33 -6.65
N LEU A 359 -6.73 -10.39 -6.48
CA LEU A 359 -5.36 -10.24 -5.99
C LEU A 359 -4.46 -9.53 -7.02
N PRO A 360 -3.60 -8.61 -6.58
CA PRO A 360 -2.60 -7.98 -7.45
C PRO A 360 -1.42 -8.93 -7.76
N PRO A 361 -0.69 -8.70 -8.85
CA PRO A 361 0.52 -9.47 -9.18
C PRO A 361 1.59 -9.40 -8.08
N ASN A 362 2.39 -10.46 -7.97
CA ASN A 362 3.47 -10.62 -6.98
C ASN A 362 2.99 -10.71 -5.51
N PHE A 363 1.69 -10.85 -5.30
CA PHE A 363 1.10 -10.96 -3.98
C PHE A 363 1.05 -12.41 -3.49
N PRO A 364 1.12 -12.70 -2.18
CA PRO A 364 0.92 -14.05 -1.65
C PRO A 364 -0.42 -14.62 -2.12
N GLY A 365 -0.40 -15.85 -2.64
CA GLY A 365 -1.60 -16.49 -3.20
C GLY A 365 -1.99 -16.05 -4.61
N TYR A 366 -1.29 -15.10 -5.23
CA TYR A 366 -1.56 -14.71 -6.62
C TYR A 366 -1.13 -15.80 -7.60
N VAL A 367 -2.08 -16.29 -8.38
CA VAL A 367 -1.85 -17.12 -9.58
C VAL A 367 -2.67 -16.50 -10.71
N GLN A 368 -2.00 -16.12 -11.78
CA GLN A 368 -2.61 -15.36 -12.86
C GLN A 368 -3.82 -16.05 -13.48
N TYR A 369 -4.96 -15.35 -13.54
CA TYR A 369 -6.24 -15.85 -13.99
C TYR A 369 -7.07 -14.77 -14.67
N CYS A 370 -7.55 -15.01 -15.91
CA CYS A 370 -8.32 -14.05 -16.67
C CYS A 370 -9.44 -14.73 -17.48
N PRO A 371 -10.59 -15.04 -16.86
CA PRO A 371 -11.69 -15.74 -17.54
C PRO A 371 -12.50 -14.83 -18.46
N TYR A 372 -12.56 -13.52 -18.19
CA TYR A 372 -13.41 -12.56 -18.89
C TYR A 372 -12.64 -11.76 -19.94
N THR A 373 -12.24 -12.41 -21.01
CA THR A 373 -11.55 -11.82 -22.15
C THR A 373 -11.91 -12.57 -23.42
N LYS A 374 -11.69 -11.99 -24.59
CA LYS A 374 -12.07 -12.58 -25.89
C LYS A 374 -11.45 -13.97 -26.10
N ASN A 375 -10.21 -14.15 -25.68
CA ASN A 375 -9.52 -15.44 -25.69
C ASN A 375 -9.09 -15.77 -24.26
N PRO A 376 -9.92 -16.45 -23.47
CA PRO A 376 -9.62 -16.75 -22.08
C PRO A 376 -8.28 -17.46 -21.92
N SER A 377 -7.42 -16.87 -21.10
CA SER A 377 -6.08 -17.37 -20.78
C SER A 377 -5.65 -16.82 -19.43
N ALA A 378 -4.39 -16.97 -19.06
CA ALA A 378 -3.87 -16.31 -17.86
C ALA A 378 -3.88 -14.77 -17.98
N LYS A 379 -3.78 -14.21 -19.21
CA LYS A 379 -3.68 -12.75 -19.44
C LYS A 379 -4.91 -12.21 -20.15
N TRP A 380 -5.27 -10.97 -19.82
CA TRP A 380 -6.28 -10.24 -20.58
C TRP A 380 -5.78 -9.94 -22.00
N SER A 381 -6.66 -10.12 -23.01
CA SER A 381 -6.34 -9.92 -24.42
C SER A 381 -7.15 -8.78 -25.03
N ALA A 382 -8.48 -8.86 -24.98
CA ALA A 382 -9.40 -7.87 -25.53
C ALA A 382 -10.80 -8.03 -24.92
N PRO A 383 -11.67 -7.00 -24.98
CA PRO A 383 -13.08 -7.15 -24.60
C PRO A 383 -13.81 -8.08 -25.59
N ASP A 384 -14.81 -8.81 -25.09
CA ASP A 384 -15.74 -9.61 -25.90
C ASP A 384 -17.15 -9.02 -25.81
N LEU A 385 -17.39 -7.99 -26.61
CA LEU A 385 -18.69 -7.31 -26.66
C LEU A 385 -19.82 -8.20 -27.20
N ALA A 386 -19.51 -9.16 -28.06
CA ALA A 386 -20.51 -10.09 -28.59
C ALA A 386 -21.02 -11.00 -27.47
N LYS A 387 -20.10 -11.59 -26.70
CA LYS A 387 -20.43 -12.40 -25.53
C LYS A 387 -21.18 -11.61 -24.48
N ALA A 388 -20.74 -10.37 -24.21
CA ALA A 388 -21.38 -9.48 -23.24
C ALA A 388 -22.84 -9.19 -23.62
N LYS A 389 -23.12 -8.82 -24.87
CA LYS A 389 -24.49 -8.57 -25.39
C LYS A 389 -25.37 -9.82 -25.27
N GLN A 390 -24.83 -10.99 -25.64
CA GLN A 390 -25.53 -12.26 -25.49
C GLN A 390 -25.96 -12.53 -24.03
N LEU A 391 -25.06 -12.28 -23.07
CA LEU A 391 -25.36 -12.47 -21.64
C LEU A 391 -26.38 -11.48 -21.11
N VAL A 392 -26.33 -10.21 -21.57
CA VAL A 392 -27.34 -9.19 -21.21
C VAL A 392 -28.72 -9.57 -21.76
N ASP A 393 -28.81 -9.99 -23.03
CA ASP A 393 -30.06 -10.44 -23.65
C ASP A 393 -30.66 -11.63 -22.88
N GLN A 394 -29.82 -12.61 -22.49
CA GLN A 394 -30.23 -13.77 -21.68
C GLN A 394 -30.63 -13.41 -20.25
N SER A 395 -30.23 -12.27 -19.74
CA SER A 395 -30.53 -11.86 -18.36
C SER A 395 -31.92 -11.26 -18.19
N GLY A 396 -32.52 -10.76 -19.29
CA GLY A 396 -33.82 -10.07 -19.27
C GLY A 396 -33.77 -8.69 -18.60
N THR A 397 -32.58 -8.10 -18.38
CA THR A 397 -32.42 -6.84 -17.63
C THR A 397 -32.19 -5.61 -18.50
N LYS A 398 -32.19 -5.76 -19.81
CA LYS A 398 -32.01 -4.67 -20.79
C LYS A 398 -33.04 -3.55 -20.57
N GLY A 399 -32.60 -2.30 -20.67
CA GLY A 399 -33.43 -1.12 -20.46
C GLY A 399 -33.53 -0.63 -19.02
N MET A 400 -33.02 -1.39 -18.04
CA MET A 400 -32.97 -0.95 -16.66
C MET A 400 -32.07 0.27 -16.47
N THR A 401 -32.42 1.12 -15.49
CA THR A 401 -31.57 2.25 -15.09
C THR A 401 -30.45 1.75 -14.17
N VAL A 402 -29.22 2.23 -14.42
CA VAL A 402 -28.03 1.91 -13.61
C VAL A 402 -27.34 3.22 -13.21
N LYS A 403 -27.12 3.39 -11.91
CA LYS A 403 -26.29 4.47 -11.37
C LYS A 403 -24.85 3.98 -11.20
N VAL A 404 -23.91 4.76 -11.73
CA VAL A 404 -22.46 4.54 -11.61
C VAL A 404 -21.92 5.57 -10.63
N ASN A 405 -21.42 5.11 -9.48
CA ASN A 405 -20.89 5.97 -8.43
C ASN A 405 -19.37 6.08 -8.56
N THR A 406 -18.87 7.33 -8.52
CA THR A 406 -17.43 7.63 -8.52
C THR A 406 -17.14 8.84 -7.62
N THR A 407 -15.85 9.14 -7.39
CA THR A 407 -15.49 10.43 -6.83
C THR A 407 -15.54 11.54 -7.88
N THR A 408 -15.40 12.79 -7.44
CA THR A 408 -15.30 13.96 -8.33
C THR A 408 -13.89 14.17 -8.91
N ASN A 409 -12.90 13.35 -8.51
CA ASN A 409 -11.55 13.40 -9.08
C ASN A 409 -11.61 13.08 -10.59
N ASP A 410 -10.78 13.73 -11.38
CA ASP A 410 -10.85 13.63 -12.85
C ASP A 410 -10.67 12.20 -13.37
N VAL A 411 -9.73 11.43 -12.80
CA VAL A 411 -9.49 10.03 -13.18
C VAL A 411 -10.72 9.18 -12.86
N ASP A 412 -11.21 9.24 -11.62
CA ASP A 412 -12.35 8.43 -11.16
C ASP A 412 -13.61 8.76 -11.95
N LYS A 413 -13.85 10.06 -12.20
CA LYS A 413 -14.94 10.53 -13.04
C LYS A 413 -14.80 10.04 -14.48
N GLY A 414 -13.58 10.04 -15.03
CA GLY A 414 -13.27 9.49 -16.34
C GLY A 414 -13.59 8.00 -16.45
N LEU A 415 -13.20 7.22 -15.43
CA LEU A 415 -13.57 5.79 -15.31
C LEU A 415 -15.09 5.61 -15.25
N GLY A 416 -15.78 6.42 -14.44
CA GLY A 416 -17.25 6.38 -14.34
C GLY A 416 -17.95 6.67 -15.66
N LEU A 417 -17.52 7.69 -16.39
CA LEU A 417 -18.05 8.02 -17.73
C LEU A 417 -17.83 6.89 -18.75
N TYR A 418 -16.67 6.21 -18.68
CA TYR A 418 -16.41 5.01 -19.46
C TYR A 418 -17.47 3.93 -19.19
N PHE A 419 -17.76 3.62 -17.91
CA PHE A 419 -18.76 2.62 -17.55
C PHE A 419 -20.18 3.04 -17.89
N VAL A 420 -20.53 4.33 -17.81
CA VAL A 420 -21.80 4.86 -18.31
C VAL A 420 -21.95 4.59 -19.81
N SER A 421 -20.93 4.91 -20.59
CA SER A 421 -20.92 4.64 -22.04
C SER A 421 -21.05 3.15 -22.35
N LEU A 422 -20.28 2.30 -21.66
CA LEU A 422 -20.29 0.85 -21.82
C LEU A 422 -21.67 0.24 -21.53
N LEU A 423 -22.29 0.64 -20.41
CA LEU A 423 -23.62 0.17 -20.01
C LEU A 423 -24.69 0.60 -21.01
N ASN A 424 -24.64 1.85 -21.52
CA ASN A 424 -25.55 2.32 -22.56
C ASN A 424 -25.38 1.52 -23.86
N GLN A 425 -24.12 1.17 -24.25
CA GLN A 425 -23.84 0.32 -25.40
C GLN A 425 -24.41 -1.11 -25.25
N LEU A 426 -24.50 -1.60 -24.01
CA LEU A 426 -25.11 -2.89 -23.67
C LEU A 426 -26.63 -2.82 -23.54
N GLY A 427 -27.24 -1.64 -23.65
CA GLY A 427 -28.68 -1.43 -23.67
C GLY A 427 -29.31 -1.07 -22.32
N TYR A 428 -28.53 -0.64 -21.34
CA TYR A 428 -29.03 -0.04 -20.08
C TYR A 428 -29.25 1.46 -20.22
N LYS A 429 -29.84 2.08 -19.20
CA LYS A 429 -29.97 3.55 -19.05
C LYS A 429 -29.05 3.99 -17.93
N ALA A 430 -27.77 4.19 -18.23
CA ALA A 430 -26.76 4.47 -17.24
C ALA A 430 -26.60 5.97 -16.97
N GLN A 431 -26.35 6.33 -15.72
CA GLN A 431 -26.14 7.69 -15.23
C GLN A 431 -24.97 7.75 -14.27
N LEU A 432 -24.13 8.78 -14.40
CA LEU A 432 -23.05 9.03 -13.45
C LEU A 432 -23.57 9.75 -12.20
N GLN A 433 -23.12 9.30 -11.04
CA GLN A 433 -23.24 9.99 -9.76
C GLN A 433 -21.84 10.17 -9.16
N ALA A 434 -21.23 11.34 -9.39
CA ALA A 434 -19.95 11.68 -8.81
C ALA A 434 -20.15 12.41 -7.48
N LEU A 435 -19.47 11.96 -6.42
CA LEU A 435 -19.53 12.51 -5.07
C LEU A 435 -18.12 12.97 -4.66
N SER A 436 -17.99 13.93 -3.75
CA SER A 436 -16.68 14.27 -3.21
C SER A 436 -16.04 13.05 -2.52
N PRO A 437 -14.70 12.90 -2.51
CA PRO A 437 -14.04 11.74 -1.89
C PRO A 437 -14.47 11.52 -0.43
N ALA A 438 -14.66 12.58 0.34
CA ALA A 438 -15.11 12.50 1.73
C ALA A 438 -16.53 11.90 1.89
N ILE A 439 -17.39 12.00 0.87
CA ILE A 439 -18.75 11.47 0.88
C ILE A 439 -18.83 10.11 0.19
N GLN A 440 -18.05 9.90 -0.87
CA GLN A 440 -18.14 8.72 -1.73
C GLN A 440 -18.03 7.42 -0.93
N TYR A 441 -16.94 7.24 -0.17
CA TYR A 441 -16.72 5.98 0.53
C TYR A 441 -17.79 5.65 1.58
N PRO A 442 -18.13 6.54 2.52
CA PRO A 442 -19.25 6.28 3.44
C PRO A 442 -20.58 6.02 2.74
N TYR A 443 -20.82 6.67 1.59
CA TYR A 443 -22.04 6.50 0.83
C TYR A 443 -22.16 5.13 0.17
N ILE A 444 -21.09 4.66 -0.53
CA ILE A 444 -21.09 3.38 -1.24
C ILE A 444 -21.04 2.18 -0.29
N GLN A 445 -20.48 2.35 0.90
CA GLN A 445 -20.40 1.33 1.93
C GLN A 445 -21.74 1.09 2.62
N ASN A 446 -22.64 2.08 2.65
CA ASN A 446 -23.91 1.95 3.33
C ASN A 446 -24.98 1.28 2.46
N SER A 447 -25.41 0.08 2.87
CA SER A 447 -26.38 -0.72 2.11
C SER A 447 -27.76 -0.05 1.95
N LYS A 448 -28.13 0.91 2.81
CA LYS A 448 -29.39 1.70 2.67
C LYS A 448 -29.42 2.48 1.36
N ASN A 449 -28.27 2.88 0.82
CA ASN A 449 -28.18 3.67 -0.39
C ASN A 449 -28.40 2.84 -1.67
N LYS A 450 -28.47 1.50 -1.55
CA LYS A 450 -28.74 0.58 -2.67
C LYS A 450 -27.88 0.89 -3.90
N VAL A 451 -26.60 1.20 -3.67
CA VAL A 451 -25.63 1.48 -4.73
C VAL A 451 -25.53 0.27 -5.65
N GLN A 452 -25.58 0.51 -6.99
CA GLN A 452 -25.58 -0.55 -7.99
C GLN A 452 -24.16 -0.88 -8.47
N LEU A 453 -23.43 0.14 -8.94
CA LEU A 453 -22.06 0.04 -9.46
C LEU A 453 -21.24 1.18 -8.85
N ALA A 454 -20.11 0.88 -8.24
CA ALA A 454 -19.29 1.89 -7.58
C ALA A 454 -17.80 1.67 -7.85
N PHE A 455 -17.11 2.78 -8.15
CA PHE A 455 -15.65 2.82 -8.16
C PHE A 455 -15.12 2.67 -6.75
N SER A 456 -14.08 1.86 -6.61
CA SER A 456 -13.23 1.77 -5.43
C SER A 456 -11.85 1.21 -5.81
N ASP A 457 -10.95 1.30 -4.88
CA ASP A 457 -9.59 0.78 -4.96
C ASP A 457 -9.22 0.13 -3.63
N TRP A 458 -8.19 -0.69 -3.63
CA TRP A 458 -7.58 -1.23 -2.43
C TRP A 458 -6.08 -1.33 -2.60
N TYR A 459 -5.36 -0.82 -1.64
CA TYR A 459 -3.92 -0.98 -1.46
C TYR A 459 -3.71 -1.91 -0.28
N GLN A 460 -2.70 -2.76 -0.35
CA GLN A 460 -2.45 -3.69 0.75
C GLN A 460 -2.18 -2.95 2.07
N ASP A 461 -2.75 -3.45 3.14
CA ASP A 461 -2.37 -3.10 4.51
C ASP A 461 -1.18 -3.96 4.96
N TYR A 462 -1.22 -5.24 4.60
CA TYR A 462 -0.15 -6.22 4.81
C TYR A 462 -0.18 -7.29 3.71
N PRO A 463 0.94 -7.99 3.45
CA PRO A 463 1.05 -8.90 2.30
C PRO A 463 0.44 -10.28 2.57
N ALA A 464 -0.86 -10.34 2.83
CA ALA A 464 -1.64 -11.56 2.96
C ALA A 464 -2.87 -11.54 2.06
N ALA A 465 -3.20 -12.67 1.41
CA ALA A 465 -4.35 -12.76 0.50
C ALA A 465 -5.69 -12.44 1.17
N SER A 466 -5.80 -12.68 2.48
CA SER A 466 -6.95 -12.32 3.30
C SER A 466 -7.25 -10.82 3.32
N ASP A 467 -6.22 -9.97 3.22
CA ASP A 467 -6.34 -8.51 3.17
C ASP A 467 -7.20 -8.02 1.98
N PHE A 468 -7.18 -8.75 0.89
CA PHE A 468 -8.05 -8.49 -0.27
C PHE A 468 -9.33 -9.34 -0.24
N LEU A 469 -9.18 -10.65 -0.09
CA LEU A 469 -10.28 -11.58 -0.32
C LEU A 469 -11.24 -11.66 0.87
N GLN A 470 -10.71 -11.73 2.10
CA GLN A 470 -11.52 -11.80 3.30
C GLN A 470 -12.11 -10.43 3.68
N ILE A 471 -11.27 -9.38 3.66
CA ILE A 471 -11.68 -8.03 4.05
C ILE A 471 -12.70 -7.45 3.07
N LEU A 472 -12.52 -7.63 1.77
CA LEU A 472 -13.34 -6.94 0.76
C LEU A 472 -14.50 -7.77 0.23
N LEU A 473 -14.48 -9.10 0.37
CA LEU A 473 -15.47 -10.01 -0.21
C LEU A 473 -15.91 -11.14 0.74
N GLY A 474 -15.38 -11.17 1.96
CA GLY A 474 -15.81 -12.12 2.98
C GLY A 474 -17.23 -11.84 3.49
N CYS A 475 -17.95 -12.89 3.93
CA CYS A 475 -19.30 -12.75 4.48
C CYS A 475 -19.32 -11.87 5.75
N GLY A 476 -18.30 -12.01 6.60
CA GLY A 476 -18.19 -11.28 7.86
C GLY A 476 -17.83 -9.80 7.70
N SER A 477 -17.29 -9.40 6.54
CA SER A 477 -16.90 -8.02 6.27
C SER A 477 -18.02 -7.14 5.70
N PHE A 478 -19.19 -7.73 5.43
CA PHE A 478 -20.38 -6.97 5.09
C PHE A 478 -21.13 -6.54 6.37
N HIS A 479 -21.16 -5.24 6.62
CA HIS A 479 -21.84 -4.65 7.76
C HIS A 479 -23.08 -3.89 7.28
N PRO A 480 -24.30 -4.47 7.37
CA PRO A 480 -25.51 -3.83 6.89
C PRO A 480 -25.76 -2.48 7.54
N ASN A 481 -26.11 -1.48 6.71
CA ASN A 481 -26.41 -0.10 7.15
C ASN A 481 -25.25 0.66 7.81
N SER A 482 -24.02 0.18 7.67
CA SER A 482 -22.81 0.83 8.15
C SER A 482 -22.17 1.68 7.06
N ASN A 483 -21.66 2.86 7.42
CA ASN A 483 -20.84 3.71 6.55
C ASN A 483 -19.38 3.24 6.45
N ALA A 484 -19.05 2.12 7.12
CA ALA A 484 -17.71 1.53 7.21
C ALA A 484 -17.73 0.03 6.85
N SER A 485 -18.56 -0.38 5.87
CA SER A 485 -18.59 -1.75 5.36
C SER A 485 -17.61 -1.90 4.20
N PRO A 486 -16.45 -2.57 4.36
CA PRO A 486 -15.46 -2.68 3.28
C PRO A 486 -15.96 -3.52 2.11
N ASN A 487 -16.88 -4.45 2.33
CA ASN A 487 -17.49 -5.27 1.29
C ASN A 487 -18.61 -4.50 0.55
N ILE A 488 -18.20 -3.58 -0.32
CA ILE A 488 -19.09 -2.71 -1.11
C ILE A 488 -19.99 -3.53 -2.04
N ALA A 489 -19.48 -4.63 -2.59
CA ALA A 489 -20.25 -5.54 -3.43
C ALA A 489 -21.36 -6.28 -2.67
N GLN A 490 -21.34 -6.26 -1.35
CA GLN A 490 -22.24 -7.03 -0.47
C GLN A 490 -22.21 -8.53 -0.80
N PHE A 491 -21.05 -9.01 -1.23
CA PHE A 491 -20.85 -10.40 -1.66
C PHE A 491 -20.75 -11.31 -0.44
N CYS A 492 -21.44 -12.44 -0.49
CA CYS A 492 -21.30 -13.51 0.48
C CYS A 492 -21.63 -14.85 -0.18
N ASN A 493 -20.63 -15.73 -0.29
CA ASN A 493 -20.79 -17.11 -0.72
C ASN A 493 -20.24 -18.03 0.37
N LYS A 494 -21.11 -18.77 1.03
CA LYS A 494 -20.75 -19.62 2.18
C LYS A 494 -19.69 -20.68 1.85
N ALA A 495 -19.72 -21.26 0.66
CA ALA A 495 -18.74 -22.27 0.25
C ALA A 495 -17.35 -21.65 0.03
N ILE A 496 -17.29 -20.43 -0.53
CA ILE A 496 -16.04 -19.68 -0.67
C ILE A 496 -15.56 -19.22 0.72
N GLN A 497 -16.47 -18.77 1.60
CA GLN A 497 -16.12 -18.39 2.98
C GLN A 497 -15.47 -19.55 3.74
N GLN A 498 -16.03 -20.75 3.67
CA GLN A 498 -15.42 -21.93 4.30
C GLN A 498 -14.01 -22.23 3.79
N GLN A 499 -13.73 -21.96 2.50
CA GLN A 499 -12.38 -22.10 1.96
C GLN A 499 -11.42 -21.01 2.46
N MET A 500 -11.91 -19.77 2.62
CA MET A 500 -11.11 -18.69 3.23
C MET A 500 -10.79 -19.01 4.69
N ASP A 501 -11.77 -19.48 5.46
CA ASP A 501 -11.57 -19.88 6.86
C ASP A 501 -10.56 -21.03 6.96
N HIS A 502 -10.64 -22.00 6.05
CA HIS A 502 -9.68 -23.10 5.97
C HIS A 502 -8.28 -22.61 5.59
N ALA A 503 -8.16 -21.68 4.61
CA ALA A 503 -6.88 -21.07 4.25
C ALA A 503 -6.25 -20.34 5.44
N GLY A 504 -7.03 -19.57 6.19
CA GLY A 504 -6.58 -18.92 7.42
C GLY A 504 -6.04 -19.91 8.45
N GLN A 505 -6.78 -21.00 8.72
CA GLN A 505 -6.33 -22.03 9.67
C GLN A 505 -5.03 -22.72 9.22
N VAL A 506 -4.91 -23.06 7.94
CA VAL A 506 -3.68 -23.63 7.38
C VAL A 506 -2.51 -22.62 7.50
N GLY A 507 -2.79 -21.33 7.30
CA GLY A 507 -1.80 -20.25 7.33
C GLY A 507 -1.06 -20.10 8.65
N ILE A 508 -1.66 -20.48 9.77
CA ILE A 508 -1.04 -20.40 11.11
C ILE A 508 0.30 -21.18 11.16
N THR A 509 0.38 -22.32 10.47
CA THR A 509 1.56 -23.19 10.51
C THR A 509 2.19 -23.47 9.15
N ASN A 510 1.46 -23.20 8.06
CA ASN A 510 1.87 -23.50 6.69
C ASN A 510 1.42 -22.38 5.72
N PRO A 511 2.08 -21.21 5.73
CA PRO A 511 1.72 -20.09 4.84
C PRO A 511 1.73 -20.44 3.34
N ASP A 512 2.69 -21.26 2.88
CA ASP A 512 2.76 -21.67 1.48
C ASP A 512 1.59 -22.60 1.08
N GLY A 513 1.15 -23.44 2.00
CA GLY A 513 -0.06 -24.26 1.84
C GLY A 513 -1.31 -23.38 1.76
N ALA A 514 -1.43 -22.41 2.63
CA ALA A 514 -2.52 -21.42 2.62
C ALA A 514 -2.56 -20.63 1.32
N ASN A 515 -1.43 -20.18 0.81
CA ASN A 515 -1.34 -19.41 -0.45
C ASN A 515 -1.89 -20.20 -1.66
N LYS A 516 -1.74 -21.53 -1.68
CA LYS A 516 -2.35 -22.38 -2.73
C LYS A 516 -3.88 -22.41 -2.63
N ILE A 517 -4.43 -22.38 -1.42
CA ILE A 517 -5.87 -22.33 -1.20
C ILE A 517 -6.40 -20.94 -1.55
N TRP A 518 -5.70 -19.88 -1.14
CA TRP A 518 -6.04 -18.51 -1.49
C TRP A 518 -6.08 -18.26 -3.01
N ALA A 519 -5.16 -18.86 -3.78
CA ALA A 519 -5.21 -18.79 -5.24
C ALA A 519 -6.51 -19.37 -5.81
N GLN A 520 -6.98 -20.50 -5.26
CA GLN A 520 -8.25 -21.09 -5.67
C GLN A 520 -9.46 -20.24 -5.26
N VAL A 521 -9.39 -19.58 -4.10
CA VAL A 521 -10.41 -18.66 -3.63
C VAL A 521 -10.51 -17.46 -4.57
N ASP A 522 -9.37 -16.83 -4.93
CA ASP A 522 -9.33 -15.69 -5.86
C ASP A 522 -9.96 -16.05 -7.22
N HIS A 523 -9.63 -17.23 -7.79
CA HIS A 523 -10.22 -17.68 -9.04
C HIS A 523 -11.75 -17.87 -8.91
N LYS A 524 -12.23 -18.51 -7.85
CA LYS A 524 -13.67 -18.70 -7.62
C LYS A 524 -14.41 -17.39 -7.39
N MET A 525 -13.80 -16.44 -6.67
CA MET A 525 -14.37 -15.10 -6.50
C MET A 525 -14.45 -14.35 -7.82
N THR A 526 -13.39 -14.44 -8.63
CA THR A 526 -13.37 -13.85 -9.98
C THR A 526 -14.49 -14.43 -10.84
N ASP A 527 -14.74 -15.75 -10.79
CA ASP A 527 -15.84 -16.39 -11.53
C ASP A 527 -17.23 -15.92 -11.11
N GLN A 528 -17.40 -15.52 -9.84
CA GLN A 528 -18.64 -14.91 -9.33
C GLN A 528 -18.80 -13.43 -9.75
N ALA A 529 -17.74 -12.83 -10.27
CA ALA A 529 -17.74 -11.48 -10.81
C ALA A 529 -18.37 -10.40 -9.88
N PRO A 530 -18.03 -10.33 -8.57
CA PRO A 530 -18.51 -9.24 -7.72
C PRO A 530 -17.89 -7.91 -8.10
N TRP A 531 -16.74 -7.92 -8.80
CA TRP A 531 -16.02 -6.77 -9.29
C TRP A 531 -15.79 -6.84 -10.80
N VAL A 532 -15.59 -5.68 -11.40
CA VAL A 532 -14.77 -5.54 -12.59
C VAL A 532 -13.41 -5.08 -12.11
N ALA A 533 -12.47 -6.01 -11.92
CA ALA A 533 -11.08 -5.69 -11.69
C ALA A 533 -10.53 -5.02 -12.97
N MET A 534 -10.03 -3.79 -12.83
CA MET A 534 -9.67 -2.95 -13.97
C MET A 534 -8.17 -3.01 -14.28
N PHE A 535 -7.38 -2.60 -13.31
CA PHE A 535 -5.92 -2.55 -13.44
C PHE A 535 -5.22 -2.54 -12.06
N ASN A 536 -3.94 -2.86 -12.09
CA ASN A 536 -3.03 -2.69 -10.96
C ASN A 536 -2.15 -1.46 -11.26
N PRO A 537 -2.14 -0.44 -10.38
CA PRO A 537 -1.33 0.75 -10.56
C PRO A 537 0.16 0.44 -10.34
N LYS A 538 1.00 1.35 -10.81
CA LYS A 538 2.45 1.34 -10.60
C LYS A 538 2.84 2.65 -9.92
N TYR A 539 3.89 2.60 -9.12
CA TYR A 539 4.51 3.75 -8.50
C TYR A 539 5.78 4.14 -9.25
N ILE A 540 5.94 5.41 -9.53
CA ILE A 540 7.12 5.94 -10.20
C ILE A 540 7.91 6.77 -9.21
N ASP A 541 9.10 6.28 -8.84
CA ASP A 541 10.07 7.05 -8.08
C ASP A 541 11.00 7.80 -9.03
N VAL A 542 11.15 9.09 -8.78
CA VAL A 542 12.08 9.97 -9.49
C VAL A 542 13.11 10.47 -8.49
N LEU A 543 14.39 10.19 -8.77
CA LEU A 543 15.50 10.49 -7.87
C LEU A 543 16.45 11.53 -8.47
N SER A 544 17.14 12.28 -7.60
CA SER A 544 18.25 13.11 -8.01
C SER A 544 19.48 12.25 -8.35
N SER A 545 20.45 12.83 -9.07
CA SER A 545 21.73 12.17 -9.34
C SER A 545 22.59 11.99 -8.08
N ARG A 546 22.20 12.61 -6.97
CA ARG A 546 22.86 12.49 -5.66
C ARG A 546 22.53 11.18 -4.95
N VAL A 547 21.37 10.56 -5.26
CA VAL A 547 20.87 9.37 -4.59
C VAL A 547 21.53 8.10 -5.16
N THR A 548 21.97 7.22 -4.28
CA THR A 548 22.45 5.88 -4.61
C THR A 548 21.87 4.85 -3.64
N GLY A 549 21.88 3.58 -3.98
CA GLY A 549 21.36 2.51 -3.11
C GLY A 549 19.83 2.50 -3.03
N TYR A 550 19.14 2.91 -4.10
CA TYR A 550 17.68 2.84 -4.17
C TYR A 550 17.15 1.43 -3.91
N GLN A 551 16.16 1.32 -3.03
CA GLN A 551 15.44 0.08 -2.75
C GLN A 551 13.94 0.36 -2.61
N PHE A 552 13.12 -0.47 -3.26
CA PHE A 552 11.66 -0.39 -3.18
C PHE A 552 11.10 -1.63 -2.47
N SER A 553 10.52 -1.43 -1.31
CA SER A 553 9.78 -2.47 -0.58
C SER A 553 8.32 -2.50 -1.04
N PRO A 554 7.74 -3.68 -1.30
CA PRO A 554 6.31 -3.79 -1.61
C PRO A 554 5.40 -3.28 -0.49
N GLN A 555 5.90 -3.30 0.77
CA GLN A 555 5.16 -2.83 1.94
C GLN A 555 5.37 -1.35 2.24
N TRP A 556 6.61 -0.86 2.06
CA TRP A 556 7.01 0.46 2.54
C TRP A 556 7.43 1.43 1.45
N TYR A 557 7.35 1.01 0.17
CA TYR A 557 7.79 1.76 -1.00
C TYR A 557 9.28 2.11 -0.94
N PHE A 558 9.67 3.33 -1.29
CA PHE A 558 11.07 3.73 -1.24
C PHE A 558 11.60 3.72 0.19
N LEU A 559 12.64 2.93 0.45
CA LEU A 559 13.28 2.82 1.76
C LEU A 559 14.26 3.97 1.98
N LEU A 560 13.74 5.15 2.35
CA LEU A 560 14.47 6.42 2.46
C LEU A 560 15.73 6.34 3.29
N ALA A 561 15.68 5.66 4.45
CA ALA A 561 16.82 5.55 5.35
C ALA A 561 17.96 4.71 4.82
N GLN A 562 17.72 3.82 3.84
CA GLN A 562 18.75 2.93 3.28
C GLN A 562 19.42 3.50 2.04
N ALA A 563 18.83 4.51 1.43
CA ALA A 563 19.49 5.25 0.35
C ALA A 563 20.60 6.14 0.90
N SER A 564 21.62 6.38 0.09
CA SER A 564 22.73 7.31 0.39
C SER A 564 22.63 8.54 -0.47
N VAL A 565 23.05 9.67 0.05
CA VAL A 565 23.18 10.95 -0.67
C VAL A 565 24.64 11.37 -0.76
N LYS A 566 25.05 11.83 -1.95
CA LYS A 566 26.40 12.36 -2.20
C LYS A 566 26.51 13.81 -1.84
#